data_38d6a5770ac4a513835f09a224c07720
#
_entry.id   38d6a5770ac4a513835f09a224c07720
#
_cell.length_a   1.000
_cell.length_b   1.000
_cell.length_c   1.000
_cell.angle_alpha   90.00
_cell.angle_beta   90.00
_cell.angle_gamma   90.00
#
_symmetry.space_group_name_H-M   'P 1'
#
loop_
_entity.id
_entity.type
_entity.pdbx_description
1 polymer ?
#
loop_
_entity_poly.entity_id
_entity_poly.type
_entity_poly.pdbx_seq_one_letter_code
_entity_poly.pdbx_strand_id
1 'polypeptide(L)'
;IKAKAFLYYMGFARRNENYTLDPSEGYWGNDHYKNGIVPKLDTINIKHQIAGGISLYKNENFQFIKERYIFQIVRLYYFNRENKEAIQFYKKHFSEIQITDSMKWRTIGYAAASYSNEGIKDQANYIYSLLYSHSPIQKKSAYLSFQPIEEEDFQNSLKLTRNNEEKIILWYLFGKRFDVPMAMNEIHNLDPNSKYLKLLLTFLIKSKSSPVFEGGIDFWKYEDSQFHKIIPW
;
A
#
# COMPACT_ATOMS: atom_id res chain seq x y z
N ILE A 1 -29.80 8.97 13.09
CA ILE A 1 -28.49 9.40 13.66
C ILE A 1 -27.36 8.90 12.77
N LYS A 2 -27.25 7.58 12.46
CA LYS A 2 -26.16 7.01 11.62
C LYS A 2 -26.10 7.63 10.22
N ALA A 3 -27.22 7.80 9.54
CA ALA A 3 -27.28 8.42 8.21
C ALA A 3 -26.75 9.87 8.20
N LYS A 4 -27.06 10.65 9.24
CA LYS A 4 -26.56 12.02 9.39
C LYS A 4 -25.04 12.04 9.56
N ALA A 5 -24.48 11.18 10.40
CA ALA A 5 -23.04 11.05 10.61
C ALA A 5 -22.33 10.64 9.30
N PHE A 6 -22.92 9.71 8.54
CA PHE A 6 -22.41 9.31 7.24
C PHE A 6 -22.41 10.46 6.22
N LEU A 7 -23.47 11.25 6.15
CA LEU A 7 -23.54 12.43 5.27
C LEU A 7 -22.47 13.49 5.63
N TYR A 8 -22.23 13.73 6.93
CA TYR A 8 -21.15 14.61 7.36
C TYR A 8 -19.78 14.10 6.93
N TYR A 9 -19.54 12.80 7.10
CA TYR A 9 -18.32 12.16 6.62
C TYR A 9 -18.16 12.33 5.09
N MET A 10 -19.21 12.05 4.31
CA MET A 10 -19.17 12.19 2.86
C MET A 10 -18.85 13.63 2.43
N GLY A 11 -19.45 14.62 3.08
CA GLY A 11 -19.13 16.03 2.84
C GLY A 11 -17.67 16.36 3.15
N PHE A 12 -17.11 15.82 4.23
CA PHE A 12 -15.70 15.94 4.58
C PHE A 12 -14.80 15.26 3.54
N ALA A 13 -15.09 14.02 3.20
CA ALA A 13 -14.30 13.24 2.24
C ALA A 13 -14.27 13.92 0.86
N ARG A 14 -15.41 14.43 0.37
CA ARG A 14 -15.51 15.15 -0.91
C ARG A 14 -14.66 16.42 -0.94
N ARG A 15 -14.66 17.20 0.15
CA ARG A 15 -13.79 18.38 0.23
C ARG A 15 -12.31 18.03 0.14
N ASN A 16 -11.93 16.86 0.68
CA ASN A 16 -10.55 16.41 0.67
C ASN A 16 -10.07 15.90 -0.71
N GLU A 17 -10.98 15.57 -1.63
CA GLU A 17 -10.62 15.12 -2.99
C GLU A 17 -9.72 16.14 -3.69
N ASN A 18 -10.03 17.42 -3.57
CA ASN A 18 -9.25 18.51 -4.20
C ASN A 18 -7.80 18.60 -3.69
N TYR A 19 -7.50 18.05 -2.51
CA TYR A 19 -6.19 18.09 -1.88
C TYR A 19 -5.43 16.76 -1.97
N THR A 20 -6.08 15.73 -2.47
CA THR A 20 -5.56 14.37 -2.45
C THR A 20 -5.57 13.72 -3.83
N LEU A 21 -5.63 14.53 -4.88
CA LEU A 21 -5.39 14.09 -6.26
C LEU A 21 -3.88 13.98 -6.46
N ASP A 22 -3.43 12.82 -6.93
CA ASP A 22 -2.05 12.66 -7.37
C ASP A 22 -1.90 13.35 -8.73
N PRO A 23 -1.03 14.36 -8.84
CA PRO A 23 -0.79 15.01 -10.13
C PRO A 23 -0.29 14.02 -11.22
N SER A 24 0.34 12.91 -10.81
CA SER A 24 0.82 11.87 -11.72
C SER A 24 -0.29 10.94 -12.23
N GLU A 25 -1.39 10.78 -11.47
CA GLU A 25 -2.55 9.99 -11.93
C GLU A 25 -3.31 10.70 -13.08
N GLY A 26 -3.18 12.01 -13.24
CA GLY A 26 -3.74 12.77 -14.36
C GLY A 26 -3.15 12.42 -15.73
N TYR A 27 -2.01 11.74 -15.78
CA TYR A 27 -1.39 11.29 -17.04
C TYR A 27 -2.15 10.15 -17.73
N TRP A 28 -3.06 9.46 -17.02
CA TRP A 28 -3.74 8.26 -17.52
C TRP A 28 -5.25 8.42 -17.74
N GLY A 29 -5.79 9.63 -17.81
CA GLY A 29 -7.17 9.74 -18.26
C GLY A 29 -8.06 10.82 -17.67
N ASN A 30 -7.55 11.79 -16.94
CA ASN A 30 -8.37 12.92 -16.50
C ASN A 30 -8.05 14.18 -17.29
N ASP A 31 -9.04 14.67 -18.04
CA ASP A 31 -8.99 15.89 -18.86
C ASP A 31 -8.65 17.18 -18.07
N HIS A 32 -8.58 17.11 -16.75
CA HIS A 32 -8.31 18.27 -15.89
C HIS A 32 -6.87 18.79 -15.97
N TYR A 33 -5.90 18.01 -16.51
CA TYR A 33 -4.50 18.43 -16.65
C TYR A 33 -4.08 18.76 -18.09
N LYS A 34 -5.05 19.01 -18.98
CA LYS A 34 -4.77 19.32 -20.40
C LYS A 34 -3.83 20.50 -20.62
N ASN A 35 -3.60 21.32 -19.61
CA ASN A 35 -2.77 22.54 -19.73
C ASN A 35 -1.42 22.47 -18.98
N GLY A 36 -0.98 21.32 -18.50
CA GLY A 36 0.32 21.17 -17.82
C GLY A 36 0.45 21.93 -16.49
N ILE A 37 -0.66 22.46 -15.94
CA ILE A 37 -0.66 23.17 -14.67
C ILE A 37 -0.81 22.14 -13.55
N VAL A 38 0.31 21.79 -12.92
CA VAL A 38 0.28 21.02 -11.66
C VAL A 38 -0.32 21.94 -10.58
N PRO A 39 -1.44 21.58 -9.95
CA PRO A 39 -2.00 22.40 -8.89
C PRO A 39 -0.97 22.63 -7.79
N LYS A 40 -0.77 23.90 -7.41
CA LYS A 40 0.10 24.21 -6.28
C LYS A 40 -0.52 23.62 -5.02
N LEU A 41 0.28 22.87 -4.27
CA LEU A 41 -0.15 22.28 -3.00
C LEU A 41 -0.61 23.39 -2.04
N ASP A 42 -1.90 23.35 -1.68
CA ASP A 42 -2.48 24.33 -0.74
C ASP A 42 -2.32 23.83 0.70
N THR A 43 -1.08 23.95 1.20
CA THR A 43 -0.70 23.43 2.52
C THR A 43 -1.50 24.04 3.67
N ILE A 44 -1.96 25.28 3.55
CA ILE A 44 -2.73 25.98 4.60
C ILE A 44 -4.12 25.33 4.71
N ASN A 45 -4.82 25.18 3.59
CA ASN A 45 -6.15 24.56 3.59
C ASN A 45 -6.09 23.07 3.94
N ILE A 46 -5.05 22.36 3.53
CA ILE A 46 -4.84 20.95 3.94
C ILE A 46 -4.71 20.85 5.46
N LYS A 47 -3.93 21.73 6.11
CA LYS A 47 -3.81 21.77 7.58
C LYS A 47 -5.15 22.03 8.28
N HIS A 48 -5.97 22.92 7.73
CA HIS A 48 -7.32 23.14 8.23
C HIS A 48 -8.21 21.90 8.09
N GLN A 49 -8.11 21.17 6.95
CA GLN A 49 -8.82 19.90 6.77
C GLN A 49 -8.35 18.84 7.75
N ILE A 50 -7.05 18.73 8.01
CA ILE A 50 -6.49 17.80 9.00
C ILE A 50 -7.05 18.10 10.39
N ALA A 51 -6.98 19.36 10.83
CA ALA A 51 -7.50 19.79 12.14
C ALA A 51 -9.02 19.52 12.28
N GLY A 52 -9.78 19.84 11.24
CA GLY A 52 -11.21 19.54 11.16
C GLY A 52 -11.49 18.04 11.21
N GLY A 53 -10.73 17.25 10.48
CA GLY A 53 -10.82 15.77 10.48
C GLY A 53 -10.55 15.17 11.84
N ILE A 54 -9.52 15.63 12.54
CA ILE A 54 -9.20 15.22 13.92
C ILE A 54 -10.33 15.56 14.89
N SER A 55 -10.93 16.73 14.77
CA SER A 55 -12.08 17.11 15.59
C SER A 55 -13.29 16.22 15.32
N LEU A 56 -13.60 15.94 14.06
CA LEU A 56 -14.69 15.05 13.65
C LEU A 56 -14.46 13.62 14.14
N TYR A 57 -13.24 13.10 13.98
CA TYR A 57 -12.85 11.80 14.49
C TYR A 57 -13.05 11.66 16.00
N LYS A 58 -12.62 12.66 16.79
CA LYS A 58 -12.75 12.63 18.25
C LYS A 58 -14.20 12.62 18.73
N ASN A 59 -15.09 13.26 17.99
CA ASN A 59 -16.52 13.38 18.32
C ASN A 59 -17.39 12.27 17.67
N GLU A 60 -16.78 11.39 16.86
CA GLU A 60 -17.53 10.31 16.20
C GLU A 60 -17.66 9.08 17.11
N ASN A 61 -18.87 8.55 17.20
CA ASN A 61 -19.18 7.36 18.00
C ASN A 61 -19.37 6.08 17.16
N PHE A 62 -19.58 6.22 15.84
CA PHE A 62 -19.78 5.07 14.98
C PHE A 62 -18.43 4.56 14.46
N GLN A 63 -18.02 3.39 14.90
CA GLN A 63 -16.72 2.79 14.57
C GLN A 63 -16.44 2.80 13.06
N PHE A 64 -17.41 2.39 12.26
CA PHE A 64 -17.31 2.41 10.81
C PHE A 64 -16.93 3.78 10.22
N ILE A 65 -17.49 4.88 10.76
CA ILE A 65 -17.21 6.24 10.28
C ILE A 65 -15.90 6.74 10.89
N LYS A 66 -15.62 6.39 12.12
CA LYS A 66 -14.38 6.73 12.83
C LYS A 66 -13.14 6.24 12.07
N GLU A 67 -13.16 4.99 11.62
CA GLU A 67 -12.07 4.41 10.83
C GLU A 67 -11.86 5.13 9.49
N ARG A 68 -12.93 5.62 8.88
CA ARG A 68 -12.86 6.41 7.66
C ARG A 68 -12.27 7.81 7.87
N TYR A 69 -12.50 8.40 9.03
CA TYR A 69 -11.79 9.62 9.42
C TYR A 69 -10.29 9.35 9.62
N ILE A 70 -9.92 8.24 10.25
CA ILE A 70 -8.50 7.85 10.38
C ILE A 70 -7.85 7.77 9.00
N PHE A 71 -8.49 7.09 8.04
CA PHE A 71 -8.02 7.01 6.66
C PHE A 71 -7.80 8.40 6.04
N GLN A 72 -8.79 9.28 6.12
CA GLN A 72 -8.70 10.62 5.51
C GLN A 72 -7.60 11.45 6.15
N ILE A 73 -7.41 11.36 7.46
CA ILE A 73 -6.38 12.13 8.19
C ILE A 73 -4.99 11.65 7.78
N VAL A 74 -4.74 10.32 7.76
CA VAL A 74 -3.45 9.76 7.32
C VAL A 74 -3.15 10.16 5.87
N ARG A 75 -4.17 10.08 5.00
CA ARG A 75 -4.07 10.47 3.60
C ARG A 75 -3.74 11.97 3.45
N LEU A 76 -4.41 12.85 4.17
CA LEU A 76 -4.15 14.29 4.14
C LEU A 76 -2.73 14.64 4.61
N TYR A 77 -2.25 14.04 5.69
CA TYR A 77 -0.86 14.20 6.13
C TYR A 77 0.13 13.79 5.05
N TYR A 78 -0.09 12.62 4.42
CA TYR A 78 0.75 12.14 3.32
C TYR A 78 0.81 13.13 2.16
N PHE A 79 -0.33 13.61 1.67
CA PHE A 79 -0.38 14.57 0.56
C PHE A 79 0.17 15.95 0.95
N ASN A 80 0.08 16.32 2.22
CA ASN A 80 0.72 17.54 2.73
C ASN A 80 2.24 17.39 2.96
N ARG A 81 2.81 16.20 2.67
CA ARG A 81 4.22 15.85 2.91
C ARG A 81 4.63 15.89 4.39
N GLU A 82 3.67 15.84 5.29
CA GLU A 82 3.86 15.69 6.74
C GLU A 82 3.93 14.19 7.08
N ASN A 83 4.97 13.51 6.54
CA ASN A 83 5.08 12.05 6.63
C ASN A 83 5.29 11.55 8.06
N LYS A 84 6.02 12.30 8.89
CA LYS A 84 6.24 11.96 10.30
C LYS A 84 4.93 11.97 11.07
N GLU A 85 4.11 12.97 10.85
CA GLU A 85 2.78 13.12 11.45
C GLU A 85 1.83 12.02 10.96
N ALA A 86 1.88 11.67 9.67
CA ALA A 86 1.13 10.55 9.11
C ALA A 86 1.47 9.23 9.82
N ILE A 87 2.77 8.95 10.00
CA ILE A 87 3.27 7.76 10.70
C ILE A 87 2.84 7.76 12.17
N GLN A 88 2.99 8.88 12.87
CA GLN A 88 2.61 9.00 14.28
C GLN A 88 1.10 8.79 14.48
N PHE A 89 0.30 9.45 13.65
CA PHE A 89 -1.17 9.31 13.70
C PHE A 89 -1.60 7.88 13.38
N TYR A 90 -1.02 7.27 12.34
CA TYR A 90 -1.26 5.88 11.99
C TYR A 90 -0.92 4.94 13.15
N LYS A 91 0.30 5.01 13.70
CA LYS A 91 0.73 4.16 14.84
C LYS A 91 -0.22 4.27 16.03
N LYS A 92 -0.62 5.49 16.36
CA LYS A 92 -1.49 5.75 17.51
C LYS A 92 -2.88 5.14 17.35
N HIS A 93 -3.42 5.16 16.12
CA HIS A 93 -4.82 4.80 15.87
C HIS A 93 -5.01 3.50 15.10
N PHE A 94 -3.92 2.79 14.76
CA PHE A 94 -4.00 1.56 13.97
C PHE A 94 -4.82 0.46 14.65
N SER A 95 -4.68 0.30 15.97
CA SER A 95 -5.43 -0.69 16.76
C SER A 95 -6.94 -0.41 16.80
N GLU A 96 -7.36 0.82 16.49
CA GLU A 96 -8.76 1.19 16.40
C GLU A 96 -9.41 0.77 15.07
N ILE A 97 -8.60 0.40 14.06
CA ILE A 97 -9.10 -0.05 12.75
C ILE A 97 -9.44 -1.54 12.85
N GLN A 98 -10.71 -1.83 13.15
CA GLN A 98 -11.21 -3.19 13.37
C GLN A 98 -11.76 -3.83 12.09
N ILE A 99 -12.34 -3.02 11.19
CA ILE A 99 -12.95 -3.50 9.96
C ILE A 99 -11.85 -3.81 8.93
N THR A 100 -11.74 -5.07 8.54
CA THR A 100 -10.79 -5.52 7.52
C THR A 100 -11.42 -5.37 6.14
N ASP A 101 -11.46 -4.14 5.64
CA ASP A 101 -11.95 -3.80 4.30
C ASP A 101 -10.85 -3.10 3.47
N SER A 102 -11.21 -2.68 2.26
CA SER A 102 -10.29 -1.96 1.38
C SER A 102 -9.78 -0.64 1.98
N MET A 103 -10.55 -0.03 2.88
CA MET A 103 -10.17 1.24 3.52
C MET A 103 -9.03 1.05 4.52
N LYS A 104 -9.05 -0.04 5.29
CA LYS A 104 -7.93 -0.43 6.17
C LYS A 104 -6.64 -0.54 5.37
N TRP A 105 -6.68 -1.31 4.28
CA TRP A 105 -5.49 -1.52 3.47
C TRP A 105 -5.00 -0.24 2.78
N ARG A 106 -5.91 0.64 2.36
CA ARG A 106 -5.54 1.97 1.84
C ARG A 106 -4.86 2.83 2.91
N THR A 107 -5.36 2.80 4.15
CA THR A 107 -4.71 3.52 5.27
C THR A 107 -3.29 3.02 5.49
N ILE A 108 -3.11 1.70 5.51
CA ILE A 108 -1.80 1.05 5.64
C ILE A 108 -0.89 1.43 4.46
N GLY A 109 -1.43 1.55 3.25
CA GLY A 109 -0.69 1.96 2.06
C GLY A 109 -0.11 3.38 2.17
N TYR A 110 -0.89 4.35 2.62
CA TYR A 110 -0.38 5.71 2.86
C TYR A 110 0.65 5.76 3.99
N ALA A 111 0.48 4.96 5.04
CA ALA A 111 1.49 4.83 6.08
C ALA A 111 2.80 4.24 5.53
N ALA A 112 2.74 3.19 4.71
CA ALA A 112 3.92 2.61 4.05
C ALA A 112 4.65 3.63 3.17
N ALA A 113 3.89 4.40 2.37
CA ALA A 113 4.46 5.46 1.54
C ALA A 113 5.13 6.56 2.38
N SER A 114 4.52 6.91 3.52
CA SER A 114 5.10 7.87 4.46
C SER A 114 6.40 7.36 5.07
N TYR A 115 6.47 6.08 5.48
CA TYR A 115 7.72 5.45 5.93
C TYR A 115 8.80 5.50 4.84
N SER A 116 8.43 5.16 3.61
CA SER A 116 9.37 5.18 2.47
C SER A 116 9.91 6.58 2.21
N ASN A 117 9.05 7.62 2.30
CA ASN A 117 9.45 9.02 2.12
C ASN A 117 10.38 9.54 3.23
N GLU A 118 10.24 9.00 4.45
CA GLU A 118 11.15 9.31 5.58
C GLU A 118 12.44 8.46 5.57
N GLY A 119 12.65 7.64 4.54
CA GLY A 119 13.83 6.79 4.44
C GLY A 119 13.81 5.54 5.34
N ILE A 120 12.69 5.24 6.00
CA ILE A 120 12.53 4.07 6.89
C ILE A 120 12.12 2.87 6.02
N LYS A 121 13.08 2.38 5.24
CA LYS A 121 12.83 1.41 4.16
C LYS A 121 12.43 0.03 4.65
N ASP A 122 12.98 -0.41 5.76
CA ASP A 122 12.65 -1.70 6.39
C ASP A 122 11.16 -1.80 6.75
N GLN A 123 10.62 -0.78 7.42
CA GLN A 123 9.21 -0.70 7.77
C GLN A 123 8.33 -0.59 6.53
N ALA A 124 8.71 0.25 5.56
CA ALA A 124 7.97 0.42 4.33
C ALA A 124 7.87 -0.89 3.55
N ASN A 125 8.99 -1.58 3.34
CA ASN A 125 9.06 -2.84 2.59
C ASN A 125 8.28 -3.96 3.27
N TYR A 126 8.37 -4.09 4.60
CA TYR A 126 7.55 -5.02 5.35
C TYR A 126 6.05 -4.75 5.15
N ILE A 127 5.63 -3.49 5.27
CA ILE A 127 4.21 -3.14 5.08
C ILE A 127 3.77 -3.35 3.63
N TYR A 128 4.60 -3.05 2.63
CA TYR A 128 4.29 -3.35 1.24
C TYR A 128 4.13 -4.86 0.98
N SER A 129 4.89 -5.71 1.65
CA SER A 129 4.69 -7.15 1.55
C SER A 129 3.32 -7.61 2.10
N LEU A 130 2.87 -7.01 3.20
CA LEU A 130 1.53 -7.26 3.74
C LEU A 130 0.43 -6.78 2.80
N LEU A 131 0.58 -5.59 2.22
CA LEU A 131 -0.35 -5.06 1.21
C LEU A 131 -0.42 -5.96 -0.02
N TYR A 132 0.72 -6.46 -0.47
CA TYR A 132 0.82 -7.37 -1.61
C TYR A 132 0.01 -8.65 -1.38
N SER A 133 0.06 -9.21 -0.17
CA SER A 133 -0.62 -10.47 0.17
C SER A 133 -2.10 -10.32 0.49
N HIS A 134 -2.51 -9.17 1.07
CA HIS A 134 -3.86 -9.01 1.63
C HIS A 134 -4.76 -8.04 0.86
N SER A 135 -4.21 -7.23 -0.05
CA SER A 135 -4.98 -6.22 -0.78
C SER A 135 -4.90 -6.43 -2.30
N PRO A 136 -5.82 -7.14 -2.92
CA PRO A 136 -5.83 -7.33 -4.37
C PRO A 136 -5.75 -6.00 -5.15
N ILE A 137 -6.47 -4.97 -4.67
CA ILE A 137 -6.52 -3.65 -5.32
C ILE A 137 -5.14 -2.95 -5.29
N GLN A 138 -4.37 -3.14 -4.21
CA GLN A 138 -3.07 -2.48 -4.04
C GLN A 138 -1.87 -3.38 -4.36
N LYS A 139 -2.10 -4.62 -4.76
CA LYS A 139 -1.06 -5.60 -5.03
C LYS A 139 0.00 -5.07 -5.99
N LYS A 140 -0.43 -4.50 -7.11
CA LYS A 140 0.49 -3.92 -8.11
C LYS A 140 1.29 -2.75 -7.56
N SER A 141 0.63 -1.78 -6.93
CA SER A 141 1.31 -0.62 -6.34
C SER A 141 2.27 -1.03 -5.22
N ALA A 142 1.87 -1.96 -4.36
CA ALA A 142 2.72 -2.50 -3.30
C ALA A 142 3.99 -3.16 -3.87
N TYR A 143 3.89 -3.95 -4.93
CA TYR A 143 5.05 -4.52 -5.61
C TYR A 143 5.96 -3.44 -6.20
N LEU A 144 5.39 -2.44 -6.89
CA LEU A 144 6.19 -1.36 -7.49
C LEU A 144 6.90 -0.50 -6.44
N SER A 145 6.29 -0.33 -5.28
CA SER A 145 6.83 0.43 -4.15
C SER A 145 7.77 -0.37 -3.24
N PHE A 146 7.76 -1.71 -3.33
CA PHE A 146 8.70 -2.57 -2.61
C PHE A 146 10.11 -2.38 -3.17
N GLN A 147 10.96 -1.67 -2.47
CA GLN A 147 12.31 -1.27 -2.92
C GLN A 147 13.28 -1.27 -1.74
N PRO A 148 13.78 -2.44 -1.30
CA PRO A 148 14.96 -2.47 -0.44
C PRO A 148 16.15 -1.91 -1.22
N ILE A 149 16.76 -0.85 -0.71
CA ILE A 149 17.89 -0.17 -1.37
C ILE A 149 19.18 -0.89 -1.02
N GLU A 150 19.35 -1.17 0.27
CA GLU A 150 20.49 -1.88 0.82
C GLU A 150 20.07 -3.29 1.26
N GLU A 151 21.04 -4.21 1.31
CA GLU A 151 20.78 -5.56 1.84
C GLU A 151 20.25 -5.50 3.28
N GLU A 152 20.77 -4.55 4.07
CA GLU A 152 20.34 -4.34 5.45
C GLU A 152 18.86 -3.96 5.56
N ASP A 153 18.31 -3.16 4.63
CA ASP A 153 16.89 -2.83 4.58
C ASP A 153 16.02 -4.09 4.49
N PHE A 154 16.43 -5.03 3.63
CA PHE A 154 15.72 -6.28 3.44
C PHE A 154 15.84 -7.19 4.67
N GLN A 155 17.03 -7.33 5.24
CA GLN A 155 17.26 -8.14 6.44
C GLN A 155 16.48 -7.56 7.64
N ASN A 156 16.43 -6.25 7.78
CA ASN A 156 15.64 -5.61 8.82
C ASN A 156 14.12 -5.79 8.58
N SER A 157 13.66 -5.76 7.33
CA SER A 157 12.26 -6.10 6.99
C SER A 157 11.91 -7.53 7.41
N LEU A 158 12.81 -8.50 7.20
CA LEU A 158 12.62 -9.90 7.63
C LEU A 158 12.49 -10.04 9.16
N LYS A 159 13.22 -9.22 9.94
CA LYS A 159 13.11 -9.22 11.41
C LYS A 159 11.75 -8.71 11.92
N LEU A 160 11.01 -7.94 11.12
CA LEU A 160 9.68 -7.44 11.46
C LEU A 160 8.57 -8.47 11.27
N THR A 161 8.85 -9.56 10.55
CA THR A 161 7.85 -10.59 10.26
C THR A 161 7.45 -11.37 11.52
N ARG A 162 6.17 -11.74 11.60
CA ARG A 162 5.56 -12.41 12.75
C ARG A 162 5.52 -13.94 12.60
N ASN A 163 5.60 -14.42 11.37
CA ASN A 163 5.49 -15.85 11.03
C ASN A 163 6.18 -16.17 9.70
N ASN A 164 6.24 -17.45 9.35
CA ASN A 164 6.87 -17.90 8.11
C ASN A 164 6.13 -17.46 6.86
N GLU A 165 4.80 -17.30 6.92
CA GLU A 165 4.01 -16.85 5.76
C GLU A 165 4.43 -15.43 5.35
N GLU A 166 4.57 -14.52 6.30
CA GLU A 166 5.05 -13.15 6.04
C GLU A 166 6.49 -13.14 5.51
N LYS A 167 7.37 -14.02 6.02
CA LYS A 167 8.75 -14.19 5.50
C LYS A 167 8.75 -14.66 4.05
N ILE A 168 7.92 -15.64 3.74
CA ILE A 168 7.77 -16.19 2.38
C ILE A 168 7.34 -15.11 1.40
N ILE A 169 6.41 -14.23 1.77
CA ILE A 169 5.97 -13.11 0.94
C ILE A 169 7.13 -12.13 0.67
N LEU A 170 7.91 -11.78 1.70
CA LEU A 170 9.09 -10.92 1.54
C LEU A 170 10.11 -11.54 0.59
N TRP A 171 10.46 -12.82 0.78
CA TRP A 171 11.37 -13.55 -0.11
C TRP A 171 10.84 -13.66 -1.53
N TYR A 172 9.52 -13.85 -1.69
CA TYR A 172 8.90 -13.89 -3.00
C TYR A 172 9.03 -12.55 -3.75
N LEU A 173 8.78 -11.42 -3.07
CA LEU A 173 8.95 -10.09 -3.66
C LEU A 173 10.43 -9.82 -3.98
N PHE A 174 11.34 -10.21 -3.10
CA PHE A 174 12.78 -10.12 -3.32
C PHE A 174 13.20 -10.92 -4.56
N GLY A 175 12.77 -12.16 -4.67
CA GLY A 175 13.10 -13.03 -5.80
C GLY A 175 12.67 -12.45 -7.14
N LYS A 176 11.49 -11.85 -7.19
CA LYS A 176 11.01 -11.20 -8.42
C LYS A 176 11.81 -9.98 -8.86
N ARG A 177 12.55 -9.34 -7.95
CA ARG A 177 13.31 -8.13 -8.25
C ARG A 177 14.79 -8.34 -8.38
N PHE A 178 15.36 -9.29 -7.62
CA PHE A 178 16.80 -9.40 -7.43
C PHE A 178 17.32 -10.81 -7.75
N ASP A 179 17.01 -11.80 -6.95
CA ASP A 179 17.58 -13.15 -7.05
C ASP A 179 16.54 -14.24 -6.85
N VAL A 180 16.07 -14.81 -7.95
CA VAL A 180 15.07 -15.88 -7.94
C VAL A 180 15.60 -17.18 -7.29
N PRO A 181 16.79 -17.68 -7.64
CA PRO A 181 17.37 -18.87 -7.02
C PRO A 181 17.50 -18.76 -5.50
N MET A 182 18.07 -17.66 -5.01
CA MET A 182 18.22 -17.39 -3.58
C MET A 182 16.85 -17.38 -2.89
N ALA A 183 15.88 -16.65 -3.41
CA ALA A 183 14.55 -16.59 -2.84
C ALA A 183 13.84 -17.94 -2.84
N MET A 184 14.00 -18.75 -3.89
CA MET A 184 13.44 -20.10 -3.93
C MET A 184 14.06 -21.00 -2.85
N ASN A 185 15.37 -20.93 -2.62
CA ASN A 185 16.03 -21.69 -1.57
C ASN A 185 15.50 -21.31 -0.18
N GLU A 186 15.40 -20.05 0.11
CA GLU A 186 14.90 -19.55 1.39
C GLU A 186 13.42 -19.91 1.61
N ILE A 187 12.58 -19.76 0.59
CA ILE A 187 11.17 -20.19 0.66
C ILE A 187 11.07 -21.68 0.86
N HIS A 188 11.89 -22.50 0.18
CA HIS A 188 11.87 -23.95 0.34
C HIS A 188 12.24 -24.37 1.76
N ASN A 189 13.22 -23.72 2.37
CA ASN A 189 13.62 -23.96 3.76
C ASN A 189 12.50 -23.61 4.77
N LEU A 190 11.66 -22.60 4.46
CA LEU A 190 10.54 -22.20 5.30
C LEU A 190 9.29 -23.06 5.09
N ASP A 191 8.99 -23.39 3.83
CA ASP A 191 7.87 -24.25 3.42
C ASP A 191 8.15 -24.89 2.04
N PRO A 192 8.56 -26.17 1.98
CA PRO A 192 8.83 -26.87 0.72
C PRO A 192 7.61 -26.99 -0.22
N ASN A 193 6.40 -26.84 0.33
CA ASN A 193 5.15 -26.93 -0.44
C ASN A 193 4.57 -25.57 -0.82
N SER A 194 5.29 -24.48 -0.56
CA SER A 194 4.82 -23.14 -0.81
C SER A 194 4.44 -22.92 -2.28
N LYS A 195 3.24 -22.39 -2.51
CA LYS A 195 2.78 -21.98 -3.85
C LYS A 195 3.71 -20.97 -4.52
N TYR A 196 4.44 -20.20 -3.74
CA TYR A 196 5.34 -19.16 -4.24
C TYR A 196 6.58 -19.74 -4.95
N LEU A 197 6.99 -20.98 -4.65
CA LEU A 197 8.03 -21.69 -5.39
C LEU A 197 7.62 -21.89 -6.86
N LYS A 198 6.38 -22.35 -7.09
CA LYS A 198 5.86 -22.53 -8.45
C LYS A 198 5.75 -21.22 -9.21
N LEU A 199 5.34 -20.14 -8.52
CA LEU A 199 5.23 -18.80 -9.12
C LEU A 199 6.60 -18.25 -9.49
N LEU A 200 7.62 -18.39 -8.63
CA LEU A 200 8.99 -17.96 -8.94
C LEU A 200 9.60 -18.78 -10.08
N LEU A 201 9.40 -20.10 -10.09
CA LEU A 201 9.87 -20.94 -11.19
C LEU A 201 9.25 -20.52 -12.52
N THR A 202 7.95 -20.27 -12.53
CA THR A 202 7.23 -19.78 -13.72
C THR A 202 7.76 -18.42 -14.17
N PHE A 203 8.01 -17.52 -13.23
CA PHE A 203 8.61 -16.21 -13.51
C PHE A 203 10.00 -16.36 -14.13
N LEU A 204 10.85 -17.23 -13.56
CA LEU A 204 12.21 -17.49 -14.07
C LEU A 204 12.21 -18.05 -15.49
N ILE A 205 11.34 -19.02 -15.78
CA ILE A 205 11.21 -19.61 -17.12
C ILE A 205 10.78 -18.55 -18.14
N LYS A 206 9.76 -17.76 -17.80
CA LYS A 206 9.23 -16.74 -18.71
C LYS A 206 10.19 -15.59 -18.93
N SER A 207 10.90 -15.13 -17.91
CA SER A 207 11.90 -14.06 -18.04
C SER A 207 13.06 -14.44 -18.96
N LYS A 208 13.39 -15.74 -19.05
CA LYS A 208 14.42 -16.24 -19.98
C LYS A 208 13.90 -16.50 -21.39
N SER A 209 12.59 -16.71 -21.56
CA SER A 209 11.99 -17.12 -22.84
C SER A 209 11.50 -15.97 -23.71
N SER A 210 11.44 -14.74 -23.20
CA SER A 210 10.88 -13.60 -23.94
C SER A 210 11.57 -12.27 -23.58
N PRO A 211 12.17 -11.58 -24.58
CA PRO A 211 12.72 -10.22 -24.41
C PRO A 211 11.66 -9.18 -24.02
N VAL A 212 10.37 -9.47 -24.25
CA VAL A 212 9.23 -8.59 -23.95
C VAL A 212 8.92 -8.51 -22.45
N PHE A 213 9.53 -9.38 -21.63
CA PHE A 213 9.27 -9.45 -20.20
C PHE A 213 9.93 -8.33 -19.38
N GLU A 214 10.80 -7.52 -19.98
CA GLU A 214 11.39 -6.35 -19.32
C GLU A 214 10.36 -5.26 -18.96
N GLY A 215 9.15 -5.29 -19.53
CA GLY A 215 8.07 -4.32 -19.28
C GLY A 215 7.06 -4.66 -18.16
N GLY A 216 7.11 -5.83 -17.54
CA GLY A 216 6.36 -6.17 -16.31
C GLY A 216 4.82 -6.23 -16.38
N ILE A 217 4.18 -5.81 -17.48
CA ILE A 217 2.72 -5.61 -17.54
C ILE A 217 1.94 -6.92 -17.73
N ASP A 218 2.46 -7.87 -18.51
CA ASP A 218 1.75 -9.13 -18.79
C ASP A 218 1.87 -10.17 -17.67
N PHE A 219 2.89 -10.03 -16.82
CA PHE A 219 3.07 -10.91 -15.68
C PHE A 219 1.94 -10.75 -14.64
N TRP A 220 1.44 -9.55 -14.43
CA TRP A 220 0.34 -9.28 -13.50
C TRP A 220 -0.94 -10.01 -13.89
N LYS A 221 -1.28 -10.02 -15.17
CA LYS A 221 -2.45 -10.75 -15.70
C LYS A 221 -2.32 -12.25 -15.48
N TYR A 222 -1.11 -12.79 -15.63
CA TYR A 222 -0.86 -14.21 -15.42
C TYR A 222 -0.93 -14.56 -13.94
N GLU A 223 -0.33 -13.78 -13.06
CA GLU A 223 -0.36 -13.99 -11.62
C GLU A 223 -1.78 -13.94 -11.09
N ASP A 224 -2.57 -12.94 -11.47
CA ASP A 224 -3.97 -12.84 -11.07
C ASP A 224 -4.79 -14.03 -11.59
N SER A 225 -4.57 -14.47 -12.83
CA SER A 225 -5.26 -15.65 -13.39
C SER A 225 -4.94 -16.97 -12.66
N GLN A 226 -3.74 -17.11 -12.12
CA GLN A 226 -3.34 -18.28 -11.33
C GLN A 226 -3.84 -18.20 -9.88
N PHE A 227 -3.89 -17.00 -9.29
CA PHE A 227 -4.47 -16.81 -7.96
C PHE A 227 -5.94 -17.21 -7.90
N HIS A 228 -6.74 -16.87 -8.91
CA HIS A 228 -8.15 -17.28 -8.99
C HIS A 228 -8.36 -18.77 -9.21
N LYS A 229 -7.36 -19.50 -9.78
CA LYS A 229 -7.43 -20.96 -9.97
C LYS A 229 -7.00 -21.76 -8.73
N ILE A 230 -6.24 -21.13 -7.82
CA ILE A 230 -5.62 -21.80 -6.65
C ILE A 230 -6.46 -21.58 -5.38
N ILE A 231 -7.30 -20.56 -5.36
CA ILE A 231 -8.20 -20.28 -4.23
C ILE A 231 -9.64 -20.34 -4.76
N PRO A 232 -10.32 -21.47 -4.66
CA PRO A 232 -11.78 -21.44 -4.72
C PRO A 232 -12.29 -20.71 -3.49
N TRP A 233 -13.14 -19.73 -3.71
CA TRP A 233 -13.85 -18.97 -2.68
C TRP A 233 -14.71 -19.88 -1.81
#